data_220c0c2cd466ab99026dbae0831a366b
#
_entry.id   220c0c2cd466ab99026dbae0831a366b
#
_cell.length_a   1.000
_cell.length_b   1.000
_cell.length_c   1.000
_cell.angle_alpha   90.00
_cell.angle_beta   90.00
_cell.angle_gamma   90.00
#
_symmetry.space_group_name_H-M   'P 1'
#
loop_
_entity.id
_entity.type
_entity.pdbx_description
1 polymer ?
#
loop_
_entity_poly.entity_id
_entity_poly.type
_entity_poly.pdbx_seq_one_letter_code
_entity_poly.pdbx_strand_id
1 'polypeptide(L)'
;MSSPLVSIVMACFNHANYVEKSIRSVMEHDYDNIEFLVVDDGSTDNSLAIIRALQAEYGFKVITQENQGVTKAVNTGFYATNGEYFASFDSDDIMLPGRIRLQVEYLQTRPEVGGCGANFEYIDAQGNHKPGALFKKAASYQFHDFFVDRRWLGGPTAFFRRQAILDAGGYDLDNPIQDTHLELKVAHAGYRLDIIEDIVTLYRRHDTNISSNNKGNFKSHLLAINQFQAEPGYIAAKRGLIHAELKKAVAEDRAYAKELFALLPLKEWNTKTLKRFWRYSRKRLSPDFSKLKTRRRAV
;
A
#
# COMPACT_ATOMS: atom_id res chain seq x y z
N MET A 1 12.20 -31.68 -4.20
CA MET A 1 10.79 -31.25 -4.04
C MET A 1 10.50 -30.29 -5.18
N SER A 2 9.31 -30.34 -5.77
CA SER A 2 8.92 -29.38 -6.81
C SER A 2 8.80 -27.99 -6.18
N SER A 3 9.21 -26.95 -6.88
CA SER A 3 9.01 -25.56 -6.45
C SER A 3 7.50 -25.29 -6.30
N PRO A 4 7.00 -24.71 -5.19
CA PRO A 4 5.58 -24.40 -5.05
C PRO A 4 5.12 -23.40 -6.10
N LEU A 5 3.85 -23.47 -6.50
CA LEU A 5 3.26 -22.51 -7.44
C LEU A 5 3.07 -21.15 -6.76
N VAL A 6 3.53 -20.10 -7.41
CA VAL A 6 3.35 -18.70 -6.98
C VAL A 6 2.44 -17.97 -7.95
N SER A 7 1.35 -17.40 -7.45
CA SER A 7 0.51 -16.49 -8.23
C SER A 7 1.02 -15.07 -8.10
N ILE A 8 1.28 -14.43 -9.21
CA ILE A 8 1.57 -13.00 -9.29
C ILE A 8 0.41 -12.34 -10.03
N VAL A 9 -0.26 -11.40 -9.38
CA VAL A 9 -1.37 -10.63 -9.97
C VAL A 9 -0.96 -9.18 -10.10
N MET A 10 -1.04 -8.65 -11.31
CA MET A 10 -0.77 -7.25 -11.61
C MET A 10 -2.07 -6.55 -12.00
N ALA A 11 -2.54 -5.60 -11.19
CA ALA A 11 -3.61 -4.70 -11.58
C ALA A 11 -3.03 -3.52 -12.38
N CYS A 12 -3.64 -3.19 -13.50
CA CYS A 12 -3.20 -2.10 -14.35
C CYS A 12 -4.35 -1.15 -14.70
N PHE A 13 -4.11 0.15 -14.52
CA PHE A 13 -5.01 1.21 -14.99
C PHE A 13 -4.21 2.44 -15.41
N ASN A 14 -4.20 2.72 -16.74
CA ASN A 14 -3.53 3.89 -17.32
C ASN A 14 -2.03 3.99 -17.00
N HIS A 15 -1.31 2.89 -17.17
CA HIS A 15 0.14 2.79 -16.94
C HIS A 15 0.95 2.48 -18.22
N ALA A 16 0.51 2.97 -19.40
CA ALA A 16 1.18 2.73 -20.69
C ALA A 16 2.68 3.05 -20.68
N ASN A 17 3.11 4.03 -19.87
CA ASN A 17 4.52 4.42 -19.77
C ASN A 17 5.39 3.46 -18.94
N TYR A 18 4.77 2.55 -18.17
CA TYR A 18 5.47 1.74 -17.15
C TYR A 18 5.24 0.24 -17.31
N VAL A 19 4.02 -0.16 -17.71
CA VAL A 19 3.53 -1.53 -17.67
C VAL A 19 4.42 -2.54 -18.43
N GLU A 20 5.05 -2.13 -19.55
CA GLU A 20 5.97 -3.00 -20.28
C GLU A 20 7.15 -3.43 -19.39
N LYS A 21 7.83 -2.47 -18.77
CA LYS A 21 9.00 -2.77 -17.91
C LYS A 21 8.59 -3.59 -16.69
N SER A 22 7.42 -3.32 -16.13
CA SER A 22 6.89 -4.06 -14.99
C SER A 22 6.59 -5.52 -15.36
N ILE A 23 5.92 -5.77 -16.50
CA ILE A 23 5.64 -7.13 -16.97
C ILE A 23 6.94 -7.88 -17.28
N ARG A 24 7.89 -7.26 -18.01
CA ARG A 24 9.18 -7.90 -18.31
C ARG A 24 9.93 -8.29 -17.04
N SER A 25 9.94 -7.43 -16.02
CA SER A 25 10.61 -7.73 -14.75
C SER A 25 10.00 -8.92 -14.01
N VAL A 26 8.71 -9.21 -14.21
CA VAL A 26 8.04 -10.40 -13.68
C VAL A 26 8.34 -11.64 -14.56
N MET A 27 8.35 -11.50 -15.88
CA MET A 27 8.52 -12.63 -16.79
C MET A 27 9.97 -13.10 -16.93
N GLU A 28 10.93 -12.20 -16.71
CA GLU A 28 12.38 -12.47 -16.84
C GLU A 28 13.05 -12.84 -15.50
N HIS A 29 12.27 -13.11 -14.45
CA HIS A 29 12.82 -13.53 -13.16
C HIS A 29 13.24 -15.01 -13.15
N ASP A 30 13.94 -15.43 -12.08
CA ASP A 30 14.64 -16.71 -11.93
C ASP A 30 13.85 -17.81 -11.19
N TYR A 31 12.52 -17.71 -11.09
CA TYR A 31 11.68 -18.72 -10.43
C TYR A 31 10.73 -19.39 -11.44
N ASP A 32 10.84 -20.73 -11.61
CA ASP A 32 10.24 -21.45 -12.75
C ASP A 32 8.72 -21.69 -12.61
N ASN A 33 8.19 -21.83 -11.38
CA ASN A 33 6.81 -22.22 -11.16
C ASN A 33 5.92 -21.05 -10.75
N ILE A 34 5.65 -20.15 -11.72
CA ILE A 34 4.72 -19.03 -11.54
C ILE A 34 3.49 -19.15 -12.44
N GLU A 35 2.38 -18.63 -11.96
CA GLU A 35 1.28 -18.18 -12.81
C GLU A 35 1.18 -16.65 -12.70
N PHE A 36 1.36 -15.99 -13.83
CA PHE A 36 1.25 -14.54 -13.91
C PHE A 36 -0.05 -14.15 -14.57
N LEU A 37 -0.78 -13.22 -13.96
CA LEU A 37 -2.04 -12.72 -14.44
C LEU A 37 -2.07 -11.19 -14.35
N VAL A 38 -2.36 -10.53 -15.47
CA VAL A 38 -2.59 -9.08 -15.52
C VAL A 38 -4.10 -8.82 -15.58
N VAL A 39 -4.59 -7.96 -14.71
CA VAL A 39 -5.97 -7.47 -14.74
C VAL A 39 -5.95 -6.01 -15.20
N ASP A 40 -6.38 -5.76 -16.43
CA ASP A 40 -6.59 -4.39 -16.93
C ASP A 40 -7.93 -3.88 -16.40
N ASP A 41 -7.88 -2.88 -15.53
CA ASP A 41 -9.04 -2.30 -14.86
C ASP A 41 -9.66 -1.15 -15.70
N GLY A 42 -9.89 -1.41 -16.98
CA GLY A 42 -10.54 -0.48 -17.88
C GLY A 42 -9.66 0.68 -18.32
N SER A 43 -8.38 0.42 -18.64
CA SER A 43 -7.47 1.45 -19.13
C SER A 43 -8.00 2.15 -20.38
N THR A 44 -7.84 3.47 -20.43
CA THR A 44 -8.25 4.33 -21.55
C THR A 44 -7.05 4.81 -22.38
N ASP A 45 -5.83 4.54 -21.91
CA ASP A 45 -4.58 4.79 -22.62
C ASP A 45 -4.13 3.54 -23.41
N ASN A 46 -2.87 3.52 -23.85
CA ASN A 46 -2.32 2.40 -24.61
C ASN A 46 -1.93 1.17 -23.76
N SER A 47 -2.25 1.14 -22.46
CA SER A 47 -1.83 0.06 -21.54
C SER A 47 -2.28 -1.31 -22.02
N LEU A 48 -3.58 -1.47 -22.36
CA LEU A 48 -4.12 -2.75 -22.79
C LEU A 48 -3.47 -3.28 -24.07
N ALA A 49 -3.17 -2.40 -25.04
CA ALA A 49 -2.49 -2.82 -26.26
C ALA A 49 -1.06 -3.33 -25.98
N ILE A 50 -0.31 -2.67 -25.08
CA ILE A 50 1.02 -3.11 -24.63
C ILE A 50 0.91 -4.47 -23.90
N ILE A 51 -0.04 -4.61 -22.97
CA ILE A 51 -0.28 -5.85 -22.23
C ILE A 51 -0.56 -7.00 -23.20
N ARG A 52 -1.41 -6.79 -24.24
CA ARG A 52 -1.74 -7.83 -25.23
C ARG A 52 -0.55 -8.22 -26.09
N ALA A 53 0.30 -7.28 -26.47
CA ALA A 53 1.53 -7.56 -27.20
C ALA A 53 2.48 -8.44 -26.38
N LEU A 54 2.66 -8.12 -25.09
CA LEU A 54 3.49 -8.91 -24.19
C LEU A 54 2.83 -10.26 -23.82
N GLN A 55 1.50 -10.32 -23.76
CA GLN A 55 0.79 -11.60 -23.63
C GLN A 55 1.11 -12.55 -24.79
N ALA A 56 1.16 -12.02 -26.02
CA ALA A 56 1.52 -12.82 -27.20
C ALA A 56 2.99 -13.30 -27.15
N GLU A 57 3.89 -12.50 -26.55
CA GLU A 57 5.31 -12.83 -26.38
C GLU A 57 5.55 -13.88 -25.28
N TYR A 58 4.92 -13.72 -24.11
CA TYR A 58 5.23 -14.50 -22.91
C TYR A 58 4.17 -15.52 -22.50
N GLY A 59 2.94 -15.45 -23.04
CA GLY A 59 1.89 -16.43 -22.78
C GLY A 59 1.15 -16.32 -21.43
N PHE A 60 1.31 -15.23 -20.67
CA PHE A 60 0.60 -15.04 -19.41
C PHE A 60 -0.90 -14.74 -19.59
N LYS A 61 -1.68 -14.86 -18.51
CA LYS A 61 -3.13 -14.61 -18.55
C LYS A 61 -3.44 -13.12 -18.45
N VAL A 62 -4.50 -12.68 -19.17
CA VAL A 62 -5.02 -11.31 -19.10
C VAL A 62 -6.53 -11.34 -18.91
N ILE A 63 -7.01 -10.61 -17.92
CA ILE A 63 -8.43 -10.29 -17.70
C ILE A 63 -8.61 -8.79 -17.94
N THR A 64 -9.73 -8.42 -18.60
CA THR A 64 -10.14 -7.03 -18.74
C THR A 64 -11.47 -6.83 -18.04
N GLN A 65 -11.63 -5.73 -17.34
CA GLN A 65 -12.87 -5.37 -16.67
C GLN A 65 -13.15 -3.87 -16.80
N GLU A 66 -14.38 -3.43 -16.52
CA GLU A 66 -14.65 -2.01 -16.30
C GLU A 66 -13.93 -1.52 -15.06
N ASN A 67 -13.52 -0.24 -15.05
CA ASN A 67 -12.77 0.32 -13.91
C ASN A 67 -13.59 0.24 -12.60
N GLN A 68 -13.06 -0.52 -11.65
CA GLN A 68 -13.63 -0.72 -10.33
C GLN A 68 -12.64 -0.43 -9.20
N GLY A 69 -11.41 -0.05 -9.55
CA GLY A 69 -10.33 0.26 -8.62
C GLY A 69 -9.43 -0.95 -8.29
N VAL A 70 -8.22 -0.65 -7.85
CA VAL A 70 -7.13 -1.62 -7.65
C VAL A 70 -7.53 -2.81 -6.78
N THR A 71 -8.27 -2.58 -5.69
CA THR A 71 -8.68 -3.65 -4.77
C THR A 71 -9.54 -4.70 -5.47
N LYS A 72 -10.52 -4.29 -6.29
CA LYS A 72 -11.37 -5.21 -7.03
C LYS A 72 -10.60 -5.90 -8.15
N ALA A 73 -9.70 -5.20 -8.84
CA ALA A 73 -8.86 -5.78 -9.86
C ALA A 73 -7.93 -6.87 -9.29
N VAL A 74 -7.24 -6.59 -8.16
CA VAL A 74 -6.42 -7.58 -7.47
C VAL A 74 -7.26 -8.76 -6.98
N ASN A 75 -8.45 -8.51 -6.44
CA ASN A 75 -9.36 -9.56 -6.00
C ASN A 75 -9.83 -10.45 -7.17
N THR A 76 -10.16 -9.87 -8.33
CA THR A 76 -10.46 -10.62 -9.55
C THR A 76 -9.31 -11.56 -9.91
N GLY A 77 -8.07 -11.06 -9.89
CA GLY A 77 -6.88 -11.86 -10.15
C GLY A 77 -6.61 -12.92 -9.08
N PHE A 78 -6.82 -12.61 -7.80
CA PHE A 78 -6.66 -13.55 -6.70
C PHE A 78 -7.53 -14.80 -6.87
N TYR A 79 -8.81 -14.62 -7.20
CA TYR A 79 -9.73 -15.76 -7.40
C TYR A 79 -9.56 -16.46 -8.76
N ALA A 80 -8.90 -15.83 -9.73
CA ALA A 80 -8.58 -16.42 -11.03
C ALA A 80 -7.25 -17.21 -11.07
N THR A 81 -6.54 -17.27 -9.93
CA THR A 81 -5.24 -17.92 -9.73
C THR A 81 -5.29 -18.96 -8.62
N ASN A 82 -4.31 -19.89 -8.56
CA ASN A 82 -4.35 -21.03 -7.64
C ASN A 82 -3.03 -21.31 -6.92
N GLY A 83 -2.05 -20.40 -6.98
CA GLY A 83 -0.75 -20.58 -6.35
C GLY A 83 -0.85 -20.80 -4.84
N GLU A 84 0.08 -21.57 -4.29
CA GLU A 84 0.25 -21.75 -2.84
C GLU A 84 0.64 -20.43 -2.16
N TYR A 85 1.40 -19.61 -2.90
CA TYR A 85 1.77 -18.26 -2.50
C TYR A 85 1.17 -17.23 -3.45
N PHE A 86 1.01 -16.04 -2.96
CA PHE A 86 0.38 -14.94 -3.68
C PHE A 86 1.13 -13.62 -3.48
N ALA A 87 1.34 -12.89 -4.58
CA ALA A 87 1.79 -11.51 -4.57
C ALA A 87 0.89 -10.66 -5.48
N SER A 88 0.40 -9.52 -4.98
CA SER A 88 0.00 -8.43 -5.85
C SER A 88 1.23 -7.62 -6.22
N PHE A 89 1.33 -7.22 -7.48
CA PHE A 89 2.46 -6.45 -7.99
C PHE A 89 1.96 -5.24 -8.79
N ASP A 90 2.52 -4.07 -8.51
CA ASP A 90 2.06 -2.83 -9.14
C ASP A 90 2.60 -2.72 -10.57
N SER A 91 1.76 -2.23 -11.49
CA SER A 91 2.08 -2.14 -12.92
C SER A 91 3.01 -0.99 -13.31
N ASP A 92 3.55 -0.27 -12.34
CA ASP A 92 4.52 0.81 -12.47
C ASP A 92 5.88 0.53 -11.79
N ASP A 93 5.99 -0.57 -11.04
CA ASP A 93 7.19 -0.97 -10.32
C ASP A 93 8.07 -1.97 -11.11
N ILE A 94 9.28 -2.25 -10.61
CA ILE A 94 10.21 -3.24 -11.16
C ILE A 94 10.53 -4.29 -10.12
N MET A 95 10.26 -5.55 -10.43
CA MET A 95 10.65 -6.69 -9.62
C MET A 95 12.14 -6.97 -9.80
N LEU A 96 12.89 -7.10 -8.71
CA LEU A 96 14.29 -7.48 -8.78
C LEU A 96 14.46 -9.00 -8.84
N PRO A 97 15.51 -9.50 -9.52
CA PRO A 97 15.83 -10.92 -9.57
C PRO A 97 16.00 -11.52 -8.17
N GLY A 98 15.63 -12.78 -7.99
CA GLY A 98 15.73 -13.49 -6.71
C GLY A 98 14.57 -13.25 -5.75
N ARG A 99 13.71 -12.25 -5.97
CA ARG A 99 12.61 -11.88 -5.06
C ARG A 99 11.73 -13.08 -4.71
N ILE A 100 11.20 -13.75 -5.72
CA ILE A 100 10.22 -14.83 -5.52
C ILE A 100 10.85 -16.01 -4.80
N ARG A 101 12.04 -16.43 -5.20
CA ARG A 101 12.79 -17.49 -4.55
C ARG A 101 13.05 -17.19 -3.09
N LEU A 102 13.57 -16.00 -2.77
CA LEU A 102 13.85 -15.54 -1.42
C LEU A 102 12.60 -15.62 -0.54
N GLN A 103 11.47 -15.07 -1.00
CA GLN A 103 10.24 -15.01 -0.21
C GLN A 103 9.59 -16.39 -0.05
N VAL A 104 9.65 -17.25 -1.06
CA VAL A 104 9.19 -18.65 -0.97
C VAL A 104 10.02 -19.42 0.06
N GLU A 105 11.34 -19.44 -0.07
CA GLU A 105 12.25 -20.14 0.85
C GLU A 105 12.08 -19.63 2.30
N TYR A 106 11.89 -18.32 2.45
CA TYR A 106 11.63 -17.72 3.77
C TYR A 106 10.37 -18.31 4.41
N LEU A 107 9.26 -18.32 3.68
CA LEU A 107 7.99 -18.83 4.21
C LEU A 107 8.01 -20.34 4.36
N GLN A 108 8.58 -21.11 3.45
CA GLN A 108 8.61 -22.59 3.53
C GLN A 108 9.15 -23.11 4.86
N THR A 109 10.11 -22.41 5.45
CA THR A 109 10.74 -22.80 6.73
C THR A 109 10.00 -22.24 7.96
N ARG A 110 8.92 -21.46 7.77
CA ARG A 110 8.19 -20.74 8.85
C ARG A 110 6.67 -20.87 8.69
N PRO A 111 6.08 -22.04 9.00
CA PRO A 111 4.64 -22.28 8.76
C PRO A 111 3.72 -21.34 9.52
N GLU A 112 4.18 -20.76 10.64
CA GLU A 112 3.43 -19.80 11.46
C GLU A 112 3.41 -18.38 10.86
N VAL A 113 4.19 -18.12 9.81
CA VAL A 113 4.24 -16.82 9.12
C VAL A 113 3.28 -16.85 7.95
N GLY A 114 2.26 -16.00 7.97
CA GLY A 114 1.23 -15.90 6.93
C GLY A 114 1.68 -15.10 5.70
N GLY A 115 2.68 -14.24 5.87
CA GLY A 115 3.23 -13.45 4.78
C GLY A 115 4.51 -12.72 5.19
N CYS A 116 5.25 -12.25 4.21
CA CYS A 116 6.43 -11.42 4.43
C CYS A 116 6.48 -10.24 3.48
N GLY A 117 7.09 -9.16 3.95
CA GLY A 117 7.53 -8.03 3.15
C GLY A 117 9.05 -7.97 3.11
N ALA A 118 9.58 -7.09 2.28
CA ALA A 118 11.00 -6.85 2.15
C ALA A 118 11.27 -5.35 1.95
N ASN A 119 12.49 -4.97 1.61
CA ASN A 119 12.83 -3.59 1.33
C ASN A 119 12.71 -3.27 -0.16
N PHE A 120 12.68 -1.97 -0.47
CA PHE A 120 12.65 -1.46 -1.83
C PHE A 120 13.45 -0.17 -1.96
N GLU A 121 13.94 0.11 -3.15
CA GLU A 121 14.53 1.40 -3.51
C GLU A 121 13.55 2.22 -4.33
N TYR A 122 13.72 3.55 -4.31
CA TYR A 122 12.92 4.46 -5.12
C TYR A 122 13.56 4.70 -6.48
N ILE A 123 12.71 4.71 -7.51
CA ILE A 123 13.05 5.23 -8.83
C ILE A 123 12.10 6.35 -9.24
N ASP A 124 12.53 7.22 -10.15
CA ASP A 124 11.66 8.25 -10.75
C ASP A 124 10.82 7.70 -11.90
N ALA A 125 10.01 8.57 -12.52
CA ALA A 125 9.19 8.20 -13.68
C ALA A 125 10.00 7.65 -14.86
N GLN A 126 11.26 8.04 -15.00
CA GLN A 126 12.17 7.58 -16.06
C GLN A 126 12.90 6.28 -15.70
N GLY A 127 12.86 5.88 -14.42
CA GLY A 127 13.55 4.70 -13.92
C GLY A 127 14.92 4.97 -13.30
N ASN A 128 15.29 6.23 -13.11
CA ASN A 128 16.54 6.57 -12.43
C ASN A 128 16.40 6.41 -10.91
N HIS A 129 17.42 5.87 -10.26
CA HIS A 129 17.42 5.74 -8.80
C HIS A 129 17.28 7.10 -8.11
N LYS A 130 16.41 7.17 -7.12
CA LYS A 130 16.24 8.32 -6.24
C LYS A 130 16.94 8.11 -4.91
N PRO A 131 17.48 9.17 -4.29
CA PRO A 131 17.98 9.10 -2.92
C PRO A 131 16.86 8.68 -1.95
N GLY A 132 17.19 7.78 -1.05
CA GLY A 132 16.27 7.22 -0.07
C GLY A 132 15.81 5.83 -0.51
N ALA A 133 15.93 4.92 0.42
CA ALA A 133 15.36 3.58 0.34
C ALA A 133 14.50 3.42 1.59
N LEU A 134 13.43 2.64 1.51
CA LEU A 134 12.84 2.14 2.73
C LEU A 134 13.69 0.94 3.16
N PHE A 135 14.56 1.14 4.12
CA PHE A 135 15.30 0.06 4.72
C PHE A 135 14.74 -0.25 6.11
N LYS A 136 14.15 -1.41 6.25
CA LYS A 136 13.73 -1.99 7.52
C LYS A 136 14.66 -3.14 7.85
N LYS A 137 15.05 -3.24 9.11
CA LYS A 137 15.69 -4.44 9.63
C LYS A 137 14.68 -5.58 9.69
N ALA A 138 15.19 -6.80 9.67
CA ALA A 138 14.40 -7.99 9.88
C ALA A 138 13.57 -7.86 11.16
N ALA A 139 12.29 -8.14 11.05
CA ALA A 139 11.34 -7.99 12.13
C ALA A 139 10.17 -8.95 11.94
N SER A 140 9.53 -9.28 13.06
CA SER A 140 8.34 -10.12 13.09
C SER A 140 7.23 -9.37 13.80
N TYR A 141 6.08 -9.30 13.18
CA TYR A 141 4.96 -8.50 13.64
C TYR A 141 3.71 -9.34 13.86
N GLN A 142 2.93 -8.96 14.86
CA GLN A 142 1.61 -9.49 15.17
C GLN A 142 0.54 -8.41 14.96
N PHE A 143 -0.73 -8.76 15.15
CA PHE A 143 -1.85 -7.85 14.93
C PHE A 143 -1.69 -6.50 15.64
N HIS A 144 -1.27 -6.50 16.91
CA HIS A 144 -1.10 -5.25 17.67
C HIS A 144 -0.10 -4.29 17.01
N ASP A 145 1.00 -4.80 16.44
CA ASP A 145 2.04 -4.00 15.80
C ASP A 145 1.50 -3.27 14.55
N PHE A 146 0.67 -3.95 13.76
CA PHE A 146 -0.01 -3.35 12.62
C PHE A 146 -1.09 -2.37 13.07
N PHE A 147 -1.90 -2.79 14.02
CA PHE A 147 -3.11 -2.07 14.43
C PHE A 147 -2.80 -0.80 15.23
N VAL A 148 -1.96 -0.90 16.27
CA VAL A 148 -1.67 0.21 17.18
C VAL A 148 -0.41 0.96 16.79
N ASP A 149 0.68 0.24 16.50
CA ASP A 149 1.97 0.83 16.19
C ASP A 149 2.12 1.21 14.72
N ARG A 150 1.11 0.82 13.90
CA ARG A 150 1.02 1.17 12.48
C ARG A 150 2.24 0.66 11.70
N ARG A 151 2.66 -0.56 12.01
CA ARG A 151 3.63 -1.26 11.18
C ARG A 151 2.98 -1.70 9.87
N TRP A 152 3.76 -1.96 8.85
CA TRP A 152 3.32 -2.44 7.54
C TRP A 152 4.46 -3.19 6.86
N LEU A 153 4.13 -4.15 6.01
CA LEU A 153 5.14 -4.95 5.31
C LEU A 153 5.88 -4.14 4.25
N GLY A 154 5.19 -3.29 3.55
CA GLY A 154 5.65 -2.58 2.37
C GLY A 154 4.89 -3.12 1.15
N GLY A 155 3.78 -2.44 0.78
CA GLY A 155 2.87 -2.90 -0.28
C GLY A 155 3.57 -3.46 -1.53
N PRO A 156 4.57 -2.74 -2.13
CA PRO A 156 5.28 -3.22 -3.32
C PRO A 156 6.03 -4.53 -3.14
N THR A 157 6.23 -5.01 -1.90
CA THR A 157 7.05 -6.20 -1.60
C THR A 157 6.27 -7.30 -0.89
N ALA A 158 5.00 -7.06 -0.56
CA ALA A 158 4.19 -8.01 0.18
C ALA A 158 4.01 -9.34 -0.58
N PHE A 159 4.11 -10.44 0.18
CA PHE A 159 4.04 -11.81 -0.32
C PHE A 159 3.40 -12.69 0.74
N PHE A 160 2.35 -13.42 0.40
CA PHE A 160 1.51 -14.13 1.35
C PHE A 160 1.38 -15.61 1.02
N ARG A 161 1.13 -16.43 2.04
CA ARG A 161 0.44 -17.69 1.83
C ARG A 161 -0.97 -17.42 1.36
N ARG A 162 -1.39 -18.09 0.28
CA ARG A 162 -2.78 -18.01 -0.18
C ARG A 162 -3.78 -18.36 0.93
N GLN A 163 -3.48 -19.39 1.73
CA GLN A 163 -4.35 -19.83 2.82
C GLN A 163 -4.53 -18.73 3.87
N ALA A 164 -3.48 -17.98 4.20
CA ALA A 164 -3.58 -16.89 5.16
C ALA A 164 -4.52 -15.76 4.69
N ILE A 165 -4.55 -15.48 3.37
CA ILE A 165 -5.52 -14.54 2.78
C ILE A 165 -6.95 -15.10 2.88
N LEU A 166 -7.14 -16.38 2.60
CA LEU A 166 -8.45 -17.02 2.68
C LEU A 166 -8.98 -17.07 4.11
N ASP A 167 -8.16 -17.44 5.07
CA ASP A 167 -8.51 -17.50 6.51
C ASP A 167 -8.85 -16.11 7.06
N ALA A 168 -8.22 -15.06 6.51
CA ALA A 168 -8.53 -13.66 6.79
C ALA A 168 -9.83 -13.18 6.11
N GLY A 169 -10.49 -14.01 5.30
CA GLY A 169 -11.71 -13.64 4.55
C GLY A 169 -11.44 -12.77 3.31
N GLY A 170 -10.24 -12.84 2.72
CA GLY A 170 -9.89 -12.18 1.47
C GLY A 170 -9.83 -10.65 1.54
N TYR A 171 -9.89 -10.02 0.37
CA TYR A 171 -9.87 -8.57 0.24
C TYR A 171 -11.21 -7.91 0.64
N ASP A 172 -11.15 -6.70 1.19
CA ASP A 172 -12.34 -5.87 1.41
C ASP A 172 -12.57 -4.98 0.20
N LEU A 173 -13.59 -5.29 -0.57
CA LEU A 173 -13.88 -4.64 -1.86
C LEU A 173 -14.37 -3.19 -1.71
N ASP A 174 -14.79 -2.80 -0.52
CA ASP A 174 -15.22 -1.42 -0.21
C ASP A 174 -14.05 -0.53 0.21
N ASN A 175 -12.87 -1.13 0.46
CA ASN A 175 -11.66 -0.38 0.80
C ASN A 175 -10.77 -0.19 -0.44
N PRO A 176 -10.52 1.05 -0.88
CA PRO A 176 -9.70 1.32 -2.06
C PRO A 176 -8.18 1.06 -1.87
N ILE A 177 -7.72 0.76 -0.65
CA ILE A 177 -6.32 0.37 -0.37
C ILE A 177 -6.30 -1.07 0.10
N GLN A 178 -5.82 -1.97 -0.78
CA GLN A 178 -5.89 -3.40 -0.53
C GLN A 178 -4.80 -3.91 0.42
N ASP A 179 -3.58 -3.38 0.35
CA ASP A 179 -2.38 -3.91 1.00
C ASP A 179 -2.44 -3.82 2.52
N THR A 180 -2.43 -2.61 3.08
CA THR A 180 -2.45 -2.39 4.55
C THR A 180 -3.67 -3.01 5.23
N HIS A 181 -4.81 -3.06 4.54
CA HIS A 181 -6.01 -3.67 5.10
C HIS A 181 -5.89 -5.20 5.12
N LEU A 182 -5.37 -5.80 4.05
CA LEU A 182 -5.10 -7.24 4.00
C LEU A 182 -4.10 -7.65 5.09
N GLU A 183 -3.01 -6.89 5.27
CA GLU A 183 -2.04 -7.11 6.34
C GLU A 183 -2.70 -7.16 7.72
N LEU A 184 -3.57 -6.19 8.03
CA LEU A 184 -4.34 -6.16 9.29
C LEU A 184 -5.24 -7.39 9.45
N LYS A 185 -5.95 -7.79 8.40
CA LYS A 185 -6.85 -8.95 8.43
C LYS A 185 -6.10 -10.25 8.63
N VAL A 186 -4.98 -10.45 7.91
CA VAL A 186 -4.15 -11.65 8.04
C VAL A 186 -3.52 -11.74 9.43
N ALA A 187 -3.02 -10.62 9.95
CA ALA A 187 -2.48 -10.59 11.32
C ALA A 187 -3.58 -10.82 12.38
N HIS A 188 -4.80 -10.32 12.17
CA HIS A 188 -5.95 -10.56 13.04
C HIS A 188 -6.42 -12.03 13.02
N ALA A 189 -6.29 -12.69 11.88
CA ALA A 189 -6.54 -14.13 11.77
C ALA A 189 -5.51 -15.01 12.52
N GLY A 190 -4.52 -14.40 13.19
CA GLY A 190 -3.56 -15.09 14.07
C GLY A 190 -2.20 -15.36 13.41
N TYR A 191 -2.00 -14.96 12.17
CA TYR A 191 -0.71 -15.12 11.50
C TYR A 191 0.29 -14.04 11.92
N ARG A 192 1.55 -14.44 11.99
CA ARG A 192 2.67 -13.49 12.01
C ARG A 192 2.94 -13.00 10.60
N LEU A 193 3.43 -11.76 10.51
CA LEU A 193 3.92 -11.16 9.28
C LEU A 193 5.33 -10.64 9.50
N ASP A 194 6.25 -11.00 8.63
CA ASP A 194 7.68 -10.75 8.83
C ASP A 194 8.26 -9.79 7.78
N ILE A 195 9.33 -9.10 8.13
CA ILE A 195 10.16 -8.28 7.22
C ILE A 195 11.48 -8.98 6.98
N ILE A 196 11.85 -9.12 5.70
CA ILE A 196 13.16 -9.57 5.21
C ILE A 196 14.01 -8.31 4.91
N GLU A 197 15.32 -8.35 5.20
CA GLU A 197 16.17 -7.16 5.02
C GLU A 197 16.54 -6.88 3.55
N ASP A 198 16.36 -7.84 2.66
CA ASP A 198 16.75 -7.73 1.26
C ASP A 198 15.92 -6.68 0.51
N ILE A 199 16.55 -6.03 -0.48
CA ILE A 199 15.88 -5.15 -1.42
C ILE A 199 15.41 -5.99 -2.60
N VAL A 200 14.09 -6.00 -2.86
CA VAL A 200 13.47 -6.90 -3.83
C VAL A 200 12.63 -6.19 -4.90
N THR A 201 12.48 -4.87 -4.80
CA THR A 201 11.65 -4.08 -5.71
C THR A 201 12.25 -2.70 -5.90
N LEU A 202 12.13 -2.15 -7.11
CA LEU A 202 12.30 -0.74 -7.39
C LEU A 202 10.92 -0.09 -7.44
N TYR A 203 10.60 0.73 -6.43
CA TYR A 203 9.32 1.41 -6.30
C TYR A 203 9.34 2.74 -7.05
N ARG A 204 8.44 2.89 -8.02
CA ARG A 204 8.40 4.07 -8.87
C ARG A 204 7.60 5.20 -8.24
N ARG A 205 8.17 6.41 -8.32
CA ARG A 205 7.53 7.64 -7.86
C ARG A 205 7.22 8.56 -9.03
N HIS A 206 5.94 8.77 -9.29
CA HIS A 206 5.40 9.72 -10.27
C HIS A 206 4.13 10.40 -9.74
N ASP A 207 3.62 11.39 -10.47
CA ASP A 207 2.56 12.28 -9.96
C ASP A 207 1.19 11.59 -9.82
N THR A 208 0.98 10.48 -10.52
CA THR A 208 -0.29 9.73 -10.52
C THR A 208 -0.31 8.55 -9.52
N ASN A 209 0.74 8.35 -8.71
CA ASN A 209 0.71 7.30 -7.69
C ASN A 209 -0.45 7.49 -6.71
N ILE A 210 -1.22 6.43 -6.47
CA ILE A 210 -2.31 6.40 -5.47
C ILE A 210 -1.80 6.79 -4.08
N SER A 211 -0.57 6.40 -3.74
CA SER A 211 0.08 6.75 -2.47
C SER A 211 0.26 8.26 -2.24
N SER A 212 0.15 9.09 -3.28
CA SER A 212 0.21 10.56 -3.18
C SER A 212 -1.08 11.18 -2.63
N ASN A 213 -2.21 10.48 -2.64
CA ASN A 213 -3.50 10.97 -2.15
C ASN A 213 -3.65 10.82 -0.64
N ASN A 214 -2.99 11.67 0.14
CA ASN A 214 -2.98 11.59 1.60
C ASN A 214 -4.38 11.51 2.24
N LYS A 215 -5.35 12.33 1.79
CA LYS A 215 -6.71 12.34 2.36
C LYS A 215 -7.48 11.06 2.03
N GLY A 216 -7.36 10.56 0.81
CA GLY A 216 -7.94 9.29 0.40
C GLY A 216 -7.37 8.13 1.22
N ASN A 217 -6.06 8.08 1.33
CA ASN A 217 -5.34 7.06 2.10
C ASN A 217 -5.73 7.09 3.59
N PHE A 218 -5.87 8.27 4.19
CA PHE A 218 -6.36 8.40 5.57
C PHE A 218 -7.75 7.80 5.75
N LYS A 219 -8.70 8.11 4.84
CA LYS A 219 -10.07 7.55 4.89
C LYS A 219 -10.07 6.03 4.79
N SER A 220 -9.27 5.48 3.88
CA SER A 220 -9.13 4.03 3.70
C SER A 220 -8.52 3.34 4.91
N HIS A 221 -7.48 3.90 5.51
CA HIS A 221 -6.92 3.38 6.76
C HIS A 221 -7.90 3.48 7.92
N LEU A 222 -8.72 4.54 7.97
CA LEU A 222 -9.75 4.67 9.00
C LEU A 222 -10.87 3.63 8.82
N LEU A 223 -11.27 3.33 7.58
CA LEU A 223 -12.20 2.24 7.28
C LEU A 223 -11.63 0.90 7.76
N ALA A 224 -10.36 0.60 7.43
CA ALA A 224 -9.70 -0.62 7.88
C ALA A 224 -9.69 -0.75 9.40
N ILE A 225 -9.26 0.29 10.12
CA ILE A 225 -9.22 0.28 11.60
C ILE A 225 -10.62 0.13 12.20
N ASN A 226 -11.63 0.75 11.60
CA ASN A 226 -13.01 0.71 12.11
C ASN A 226 -13.64 -0.69 12.06
N GLN A 227 -13.12 -1.62 11.27
CA GLN A 227 -13.58 -3.01 11.29
C GLN A 227 -13.21 -3.73 12.60
N PHE A 228 -12.21 -3.23 13.33
CA PHE A 228 -11.70 -3.80 14.56
C PHE A 228 -12.05 -2.96 15.80
N GLN A 229 -13.27 -2.38 15.84
CA GLN A 229 -13.70 -1.50 16.95
C GLN A 229 -13.76 -2.21 18.30
N ALA A 230 -14.00 -3.52 18.32
CA ALA A 230 -14.06 -4.33 19.53
C ALA A 230 -12.66 -4.69 20.07
N GLU A 231 -11.60 -4.50 19.28
CA GLU A 231 -10.26 -4.93 19.66
C GLU A 231 -9.62 -4.00 20.70
N PRO A 232 -8.89 -4.58 21.67
CA PRO A 232 -8.05 -3.80 22.57
C PRO A 232 -7.10 -2.90 21.79
N GLY A 233 -7.04 -1.62 22.16
CA GLY A 233 -6.19 -0.66 21.47
C GLY A 233 -6.85 0.13 20.34
N TYR A 234 -8.12 -0.13 19.97
CA TYR A 234 -8.82 0.60 18.91
C TYR A 234 -8.69 2.13 19.02
N ILE A 235 -8.92 2.67 20.24
CA ILE A 235 -8.79 4.13 20.47
C ILE A 235 -7.35 4.62 20.25
N ALA A 236 -6.36 3.82 20.63
CA ALA A 236 -4.95 4.16 20.42
C ALA A 236 -4.60 4.13 18.92
N ALA A 237 -5.04 3.12 18.19
CA ALA A 237 -4.88 2.99 16.75
C ALA A 237 -5.51 4.16 16.00
N LYS A 238 -6.79 4.45 16.25
CA LYS A 238 -7.54 5.56 15.66
C LYS A 238 -6.88 6.91 15.95
N ARG A 239 -6.50 7.15 17.21
CA ARG A 239 -5.81 8.37 17.62
C ARG A 239 -4.44 8.50 16.96
N GLY A 240 -3.69 7.40 16.83
CA GLY A 240 -2.40 7.37 16.14
C GLY A 240 -2.51 7.78 14.67
N LEU A 241 -3.51 7.26 13.97
CA LEU A 241 -3.82 7.60 12.58
C LEU A 241 -4.19 9.09 12.43
N ILE A 242 -5.15 9.57 13.24
CA ILE A 242 -5.57 10.98 13.22
C ILE A 242 -4.39 11.92 13.55
N HIS A 243 -3.53 11.53 14.49
CA HIS A 243 -2.37 12.34 14.83
C HIS A 243 -1.34 12.45 13.71
N ALA A 244 -1.17 11.43 12.87
CA ALA A 244 -0.29 11.54 11.72
C ALA A 244 -0.79 12.61 10.75
N GLU A 245 -2.07 12.59 10.42
CA GLU A 245 -2.69 13.57 9.54
C GLU A 245 -2.74 14.98 10.15
N LEU A 246 -3.10 15.13 11.42
CA LEU A 246 -3.14 16.43 12.11
C LEU A 246 -1.78 17.15 12.10
N LYS A 247 -0.66 16.40 12.02
CA LYS A 247 0.67 17.02 11.97
C LYS A 247 0.82 17.96 10.78
N LYS A 248 0.24 17.60 9.63
CA LYS A 248 0.27 18.38 8.39
C LYS A 248 -0.94 19.31 8.29
N ALA A 249 -2.14 18.79 8.54
CA ALA A 249 -3.40 19.52 8.38
C ALA A 249 -3.45 20.81 9.21
N VAL A 250 -2.95 20.81 10.44
CA VAL A 250 -2.91 22.03 11.30
C VAL A 250 -2.10 23.15 10.68
N ALA A 251 -1.09 22.84 9.87
CA ALA A 251 -0.26 23.83 9.20
C ALA A 251 -0.84 24.30 7.86
N GLU A 252 -1.44 23.40 7.09
CA GLU A 252 -1.73 23.57 5.67
C GLU A 252 -3.23 23.66 5.36
N ASP A 253 -4.10 22.95 6.10
CA ASP A 253 -5.53 22.84 5.81
C ASP A 253 -6.37 22.85 7.10
N ARG A 254 -6.80 24.05 7.48
CA ARG A 254 -7.56 24.23 8.72
C ARG A 254 -8.94 23.60 8.71
N ALA A 255 -9.61 23.53 7.55
CA ALA A 255 -10.92 22.91 7.44
C ALA A 255 -10.79 21.42 7.73
N TYR A 256 -9.84 20.77 7.08
CA TYR A 256 -9.52 19.37 7.30
C TYR A 256 -9.03 19.07 8.72
N ALA A 257 -8.20 19.96 9.31
CA ALA A 257 -7.80 19.82 10.72
C ALA A 257 -9.01 19.83 11.68
N LYS A 258 -10.04 20.65 11.40
CA LYS A 258 -11.29 20.68 12.18
C LYS A 258 -12.05 19.35 12.07
N GLU A 259 -12.15 18.80 10.88
CA GLU A 259 -12.76 17.48 10.65
C GLU A 259 -12.03 16.40 11.44
N LEU A 260 -10.69 16.37 11.37
CA LEU A 260 -9.88 15.40 12.10
C LEU A 260 -10.04 15.51 13.62
N PHE A 261 -10.13 16.72 14.19
CA PHE A 261 -10.42 16.88 15.62
C PHE A 261 -11.80 16.34 15.99
N ALA A 262 -12.81 16.51 15.13
CA ALA A 262 -14.17 16.01 15.37
C ALA A 262 -14.25 14.46 15.41
N LEU A 263 -13.30 13.78 14.80
CA LEU A 263 -13.22 12.30 14.84
C LEU A 263 -12.77 11.74 16.19
N LEU A 264 -12.24 12.59 17.10
CA LEU A 264 -11.79 12.21 18.44
C LEU A 264 -12.66 12.89 19.48
N PRO A 265 -13.51 12.16 20.22
CA PRO A 265 -14.22 12.68 21.39
C PRO A 265 -13.24 13.31 22.41
N LEU A 266 -13.64 14.38 23.07
CA LEU A 266 -12.77 15.10 24.03
C LEU A 266 -12.18 14.19 25.11
N LYS A 267 -12.95 13.21 25.57
CA LYS A 267 -12.49 12.20 26.55
C LYS A 267 -11.31 11.36 26.10
N GLU A 268 -11.08 11.27 24.78
CA GLU A 268 -9.98 10.50 24.16
C GLU A 268 -8.76 11.39 23.86
N TRP A 269 -8.85 12.70 24.15
CA TRP A 269 -7.74 13.60 23.91
C TRP A 269 -6.61 13.36 24.91
N ASN A 270 -5.39 13.29 24.39
CA ASN A 270 -4.18 13.25 25.18
C ASN A 270 -3.39 14.57 25.04
N THR A 271 -2.29 14.68 25.77
CA THR A 271 -1.42 15.87 25.74
C THR A 271 -0.95 16.24 24.33
N LYS A 272 -0.78 15.25 23.46
CA LYS A 272 -0.37 15.44 22.07
C LYS A 272 -1.49 16.05 21.22
N THR A 273 -2.74 15.60 21.45
CA THR A 273 -3.95 16.19 20.83
C THR A 273 -4.14 17.62 21.27
N LEU A 274 -4.05 17.88 22.58
CA LEU A 274 -4.17 19.23 23.16
C LEU A 274 -3.13 20.19 22.60
N LYS A 275 -1.87 19.79 22.50
CA LYS A 275 -0.81 20.62 21.89
C LYS A 275 -1.09 20.97 20.44
N ARG A 276 -1.66 20.04 19.65
CA ARG A 276 -2.04 20.29 18.26
C ARG A 276 -3.25 21.21 18.15
N PHE A 277 -4.26 21.01 18.99
CA PHE A 277 -5.42 21.87 19.06
C PHE A 277 -5.04 23.30 19.44
N TRP A 278 -4.14 23.48 20.38
CA TRP A 278 -3.64 24.80 20.75
C TRP A 278 -2.89 25.50 19.58
N ARG A 279 -2.07 24.77 18.82
CA ARG A 279 -1.44 25.32 17.61
C ARG A 279 -2.49 25.70 16.55
N TYR A 280 -3.51 24.87 16.38
CA TYR A 280 -4.65 25.15 15.50
C TYR A 280 -5.38 26.44 15.94
N SER A 281 -5.66 26.62 17.23
CA SER A 281 -6.36 27.78 17.78
C SER A 281 -5.55 29.07 17.69
N ARG A 282 -4.23 29.00 17.95
CA ARG A 282 -3.34 30.19 17.87
C ARG A 282 -3.25 30.80 16.48
N LYS A 283 -3.21 30.01 15.43
CA LYS A 283 -3.23 30.53 14.05
C LYS A 283 -4.53 31.30 13.72
N ARG A 284 -5.59 31.11 14.50
CA ARG A 284 -6.84 31.90 14.40
C ARG A 284 -6.72 33.30 15.00
N LEU A 285 -5.75 33.50 15.90
CA LEU A 285 -5.53 34.76 16.62
C LEU A 285 -4.45 35.64 15.98
N SER A 286 -3.68 35.15 15.02
CA SER A 286 -2.75 35.99 14.28
C SER A 286 -3.48 36.63 13.09
N PRO A 287 -3.66 37.98 13.06
CA PRO A 287 -4.16 38.67 11.88
C PRO A 287 -3.18 38.40 10.71
N ASP A 288 -3.72 38.17 9.53
CA ASP A 288 -2.93 38.03 8.32
C ASP A 288 -2.30 39.38 7.92
N PHE A 289 -1.15 39.68 8.51
CA PHE A 289 -0.38 40.89 8.22
C PHE A 289 0.23 40.90 6.80
N SER A 290 0.12 39.82 6.05
CA SER A 290 0.63 39.76 4.66
C SER A 290 -0.18 40.68 3.72
N LYS A 291 -1.46 40.93 4.01
CA LYS A 291 -2.33 41.82 3.23
C LYS A 291 -2.11 43.31 3.50
N LEU A 292 -1.37 43.68 4.54
CA LEU A 292 -1.08 45.08 4.88
C LEU A 292 0.18 45.64 4.19
N LYS A 293 1.06 44.75 3.65
CA LYS A 293 2.28 45.22 2.99
C LYS A 293 2.08 45.67 1.54
N THR A 294 0.97 45.34 0.90
CA THR A 294 0.69 45.72 -0.50
C THR A 294 0.02 47.10 -0.64
N ARG A 295 -0.47 47.70 0.43
CA ARG A 295 -1.09 49.05 0.38
C ARG A 295 -0.13 50.24 0.60
N ARG A 296 1.15 50.02 0.92
CA ARG A 296 2.14 51.10 1.14
C ARG A 296 3.11 51.34 -0.01
N ARG A 297 2.85 50.82 -1.21
CA ARG A 297 3.67 51.09 -2.43
C ARG A 297 2.88 51.75 -3.55
N ALA A 298 1.78 52.39 -3.25
CA ALA A 298 1.02 53.22 -4.21
C ALA A 298 0.64 54.53 -3.52
N VAL A 299 1.62 55.38 -3.26
CA VAL A 299 1.55 56.86 -3.21
C VAL A 299 2.92 57.42 -3.59
#